data_144084d0fdf7b9d8e0f503a34ab44469
#
_entry.id   144084d0fdf7b9d8e0f503a34ab44469
#
_cell.length_a   1.000
_cell.length_b   1.000
_cell.length_c   1.000
_cell.angle_alpha   90.00
_cell.angle_beta   90.00
_cell.angle_gamma   90.00
#
_symmetry.space_group_name_H-M   'P 1'
#
loop_
_entity.id
_entity.type
_entity.pdbx_description
1 polymer ?
#
loop_
_entity_poly.entity_id
_entity_poly.type
_entity_poly.pdbx_seq_one_letter_code
_entity_poly.pdbx_strand_id
1 'polypeptide(L)'
;NDIRIEVRESVVELFQKNILNLKVYKKGSNSNCDYKISFVSLNNFFYENKNKKEEGLFKIDEEIISKWKKKINSNKLKVGLTWSGNLYGVNQPFRSIEIKKLEKILSLDCEFICLQNDIWLRDKNYLNDSKINNLGDNNFLEIAAIIENLDLVISVDTSILHLSSSLDKLTWGLFSFDQEWRWWKYNDPFFYKKLIEYKQDKFDDWDLVVNNVFKDLKKIIDTKNHIK
;
A
#
# COMPACT_ATOMS: atom_id res chain seq x y z
N ASN A 1 20.42 -23.05 13.59
CA ASN A 1 20.37 -21.62 13.97
C ASN A 1 18.89 -21.24 14.22
N ASP A 2 18.62 -20.61 15.36
CA ASP A 2 17.27 -20.10 15.69
C ASP A 2 17.15 -18.65 15.16
N ILE A 3 16.52 -18.49 14.01
CA ILE A 3 16.28 -17.18 13.40
C ILE A 3 14.91 -16.67 13.84
N ARG A 4 14.87 -15.45 14.34
CA ARG A 4 13.67 -14.80 14.85
C ARG A 4 13.48 -13.45 14.17
N ILE A 5 12.21 -13.09 13.93
CA ILE A 5 11.83 -11.81 13.33
C ILE A 5 11.03 -11.00 14.35
N GLU A 6 11.45 -9.78 14.63
CA GLU A 6 10.67 -8.83 15.42
C GLU A 6 10.04 -7.78 14.50
N VAL A 7 8.72 -7.68 14.54
CA VAL A 7 7.94 -6.73 13.72
C VAL A 7 6.99 -5.90 14.60
N ARG A 8 6.44 -4.82 14.03
CA ARG A 8 5.38 -4.07 14.71
C ARG A 8 4.17 -4.97 14.96
N GLU A 9 3.45 -4.75 16.07
CA GLU A 9 2.28 -5.52 16.47
C GLU A 9 1.23 -5.66 15.36
N SER A 10 0.97 -4.57 14.65
CA SER A 10 -0.02 -4.51 13.56
C SER A 10 0.23 -5.47 12.39
N VAL A 11 1.46 -5.98 12.21
CA VAL A 11 1.83 -6.90 11.12
C VAL A 11 2.20 -8.30 11.61
N VAL A 12 2.20 -8.56 12.93
CA VAL A 12 2.61 -9.85 13.51
C VAL A 12 1.79 -10.99 12.91
N GLU A 13 0.48 -10.88 12.91
CA GLU A 13 -0.41 -11.94 12.44
C GLU A 13 -0.21 -12.25 10.95
N LEU A 14 -0.07 -11.21 10.11
CA LEU A 14 0.22 -11.37 8.68
C LEU A 14 1.53 -12.15 8.47
N PHE A 15 2.59 -11.79 9.21
CA PHE A 15 3.89 -12.45 9.10
C PHE A 15 3.85 -13.87 9.64
N GLN A 16 3.21 -14.12 10.78
CA GLN A 16 3.09 -15.47 11.37
C GLN A 16 2.38 -16.44 10.42
N LYS A 17 1.37 -16.01 9.72
CA LYS A 17 0.64 -16.82 8.74
C LYS A 17 1.44 -17.11 7.47
N ASN A 18 2.41 -16.28 7.12
CA ASN A 18 3.12 -16.36 5.85
C ASN A 18 4.57 -16.82 5.96
N ILE A 19 5.21 -16.68 7.12
CA ILE A 19 6.62 -17.07 7.33
C ILE A 19 6.67 -18.27 8.27
N LEU A 20 6.33 -19.44 7.75
CA LEU A 20 6.15 -20.66 8.54
C LEU A 20 7.43 -21.19 9.20
N ASN A 21 8.60 -20.90 8.64
CA ASN A 21 9.89 -21.44 9.09
C ASN A 21 10.63 -20.53 10.09
N LEU A 22 10.07 -19.39 10.44
CA LEU A 22 10.68 -18.41 11.35
C LEU A 22 9.71 -18.06 12.48
N LYS A 23 10.27 -17.79 13.65
CA LYS A 23 9.50 -17.31 14.78
C LYS A 23 9.32 -15.80 14.67
N VAL A 24 8.09 -15.35 14.59
CA VAL A 24 7.72 -13.92 14.48
C VAL A 24 7.24 -13.41 15.82
N TYR A 25 7.83 -12.33 16.28
CA TYR A 25 7.55 -11.69 17.56
C TYR A 25 7.15 -10.22 17.39
N LYS A 26 6.39 -9.72 18.35
CA LYS A 26 6.14 -8.28 18.49
C LYS A 26 7.45 -7.57 18.87
N LYS A 27 7.71 -6.40 18.26
CA LYS A 27 8.86 -5.55 18.61
C LYS A 27 8.86 -5.23 20.11
N GLY A 28 10.01 -5.47 20.74
CA GLY A 28 10.21 -5.27 22.19
C GLY A 28 9.82 -6.47 23.05
N SER A 29 9.31 -7.56 22.50
CA SER A 29 9.21 -8.81 23.23
C SER A 29 10.62 -9.38 23.36
N ASN A 30 11.19 -9.27 24.53
CA ASN A 30 12.57 -9.56 24.88
C ASN A 30 13.05 -10.94 24.40
N SER A 31 13.55 -11.02 23.18
CA SER A 31 14.16 -12.23 22.65
C SER A 31 15.65 -12.18 22.94
N ASN A 32 16.13 -12.96 23.92
CA ASN A 32 17.56 -13.19 24.09
C ASN A 32 18.10 -13.78 22.77
N CYS A 33 19.02 -13.08 22.13
CA CYS A 33 19.69 -13.51 20.91
C CYS A 33 21.12 -13.01 20.93
N ASP A 34 22.03 -13.78 20.32
CA ASP A 34 23.45 -13.46 20.27
C ASP A 34 23.69 -12.23 19.36
N TYR A 35 22.91 -12.10 18.30
CA TYR A 35 23.04 -11.02 17.32
C TYR A 35 21.67 -10.46 16.92
N LYS A 36 21.63 -9.15 16.66
CA LYS A 36 20.46 -8.45 16.07
C LYS A 36 20.89 -7.64 14.86
N ILE A 37 20.07 -7.69 13.82
CA ILE A 37 20.28 -6.87 12.63
C ILE A 37 18.96 -6.20 12.22
N SER A 38 19.03 -4.96 11.79
CA SER A 38 17.89 -4.27 11.19
C SER A 38 17.59 -4.81 9.79
N PHE A 39 16.30 -4.93 9.41
CA PHE A 39 15.91 -5.27 8.04
C PHE A 39 16.53 -4.32 7.01
N VAL A 40 16.63 -3.05 7.34
CA VAL A 40 17.27 -2.05 6.46
C VAL A 40 18.75 -2.37 6.23
N SER A 41 19.45 -2.77 7.30
CA SER A 41 20.86 -3.18 7.20
C SER A 41 21.03 -4.52 6.51
N LEU A 42 20.08 -5.45 6.69
CA LEU A 42 20.10 -6.77 6.07
C LEU A 42 20.12 -6.68 4.54
N ASN A 43 19.43 -5.70 3.97
CA ASN A 43 19.40 -5.48 2.53
C ASN A 43 20.80 -5.23 1.92
N ASN A 44 21.72 -4.65 2.68
CA ASN A 44 23.10 -4.43 2.20
C ASN A 44 23.89 -5.72 1.98
N PHE A 45 23.55 -6.79 2.71
CA PHE A 45 24.21 -8.09 2.58
C PHE A 45 23.65 -8.93 1.43
N PHE A 46 22.40 -8.73 1.06
CA PHE A 46 21.72 -9.54 0.05
C PHE A 46 21.54 -8.81 -1.29
N TYR A 47 22.02 -7.59 -1.38
CA TYR A 47 21.84 -6.74 -2.55
C TYR A 47 22.41 -7.33 -3.85
N GLU A 48 23.48 -8.10 -3.77
CA GLU A 48 24.14 -8.70 -4.93
C GLU A 48 23.38 -9.91 -5.52
N ASN A 49 22.47 -10.51 -4.76
CA ASN A 49 21.69 -11.70 -5.16
C ASN A 49 20.34 -11.35 -5.84
N LYS A 50 20.33 -10.34 -6.68
CA LYS A 50 19.15 -9.64 -7.24
C LYS A 50 18.25 -10.41 -8.20
N ASN A 51 18.43 -11.69 -8.41
CA ASN A 51 17.90 -12.37 -9.60
C ASN A 51 16.49 -12.93 -9.49
N LYS A 52 15.72 -12.67 -8.43
CA LYS A 52 14.34 -13.18 -8.36
C LYS A 52 13.36 -12.12 -7.92
N LYS A 53 12.63 -11.55 -8.89
CA LYS A 53 11.31 -10.94 -8.64
C LYS A 53 10.38 -12.09 -8.25
N GLU A 54 10.18 -12.31 -6.96
CA GLU A 54 9.22 -13.31 -6.48
C GLU A 54 7.80 -12.80 -6.65
N GLU A 55 6.90 -13.67 -7.08
CA GLU A 55 5.47 -13.38 -7.17
C GLU A 55 4.85 -13.55 -5.80
N GLY A 56 4.06 -12.58 -5.37
CA GLY A 56 3.22 -12.62 -4.19
C GLY A 56 3.91 -13.16 -2.93
N LEU A 57 4.53 -12.28 -2.15
CA LEU A 57 5.22 -12.66 -0.91
C LEU A 57 4.26 -13.15 0.18
N PHE A 58 3.00 -12.75 0.11
CA PHE A 58 1.96 -13.09 1.08
C PHE A 58 0.83 -13.84 0.41
N LYS A 59 0.31 -14.85 1.11
CA LYS A 59 -0.92 -15.57 0.76
C LYS A 59 -1.95 -15.34 1.85
N ILE A 60 -3.15 -14.99 1.45
CA ILE A 60 -4.23 -14.68 2.37
C ILE A 60 -5.27 -15.81 2.32
N ASP A 61 -5.78 -16.20 3.49
CA ASP A 61 -6.78 -17.25 3.62
C ASP A 61 -8.07 -16.87 2.86
N GLU A 62 -8.58 -17.79 2.03
CA GLU A 62 -9.80 -17.60 1.23
C GLU A 62 -11.03 -17.27 2.07
N GLU A 63 -11.09 -17.73 3.30
CA GLU A 63 -12.19 -17.43 4.23
C GLU A 63 -12.22 -15.92 4.53
N ILE A 64 -11.05 -15.31 4.82
CA ILE A 64 -10.94 -13.88 5.10
C ILE A 64 -11.22 -13.06 3.84
N ILE A 65 -10.70 -13.49 2.68
CA ILE A 65 -10.97 -12.85 1.38
C ILE A 65 -12.47 -12.85 1.10
N SER A 66 -13.14 -14.00 1.25
CA SER A 66 -14.57 -14.17 1.00
C SER A 66 -15.44 -13.33 1.93
N LYS A 67 -15.04 -13.16 3.19
CA LYS A 67 -15.70 -12.26 4.17
C LYS A 67 -15.75 -10.82 3.62
N TRP A 68 -14.63 -10.32 3.11
CA TRP A 68 -14.54 -8.96 2.57
C TRP A 68 -15.19 -8.82 1.20
N LYS A 69 -15.14 -9.86 0.36
CA LYS A 69 -15.84 -9.89 -0.94
C LYS A 69 -17.32 -9.58 -0.81
N LYS A 70 -17.96 -10.09 0.24
CA LYS A 70 -19.40 -9.83 0.52
C LYS A 70 -19.66 -8.36 0.87
N LYS A 71 -18.71 -7.69 1.52
CA LYS A 71 -18.82 -6.28 1.93
C LYS A 71 -18.47 -5.32 0.78
N ILE A 72 -17.56 -5.72 -0.12
CA ILE A 72 -17.08 -4.92 -1.26
C ILE A 72 -17.74 -5.46 -2.54
N ASN A 73 -19.06 -5.60 -2.51
CA ASN A 73 -19.81 -6.13 -3.65
C ASN A 73 -20.21 -5.00 -4.61
N SER A 74 -19.36 -4.72 -5.59
CA SER A 74 -19.60 -3.71 -6.62
C SER A 74 -19.21 -4.24 -7.99
N ASN A 75 -20.00 -3.88 -9.01
CA ASN A 75 -19.69 -4.15 -10.43
C ASN A 75 -18.76 -3.11 -11.05
N LYS A 76 -18.46 -2.02 -10.33
CA LYS A 76 -17.54 -0.97 -10.76
C LYS A 76 -16.09 -1.44 -10.60
N LEU A 77 -15.16 -0.68 -11.17
CA LEU A 77 -13.75 -0.83 -10.89
C LEU A 77 -13.50 -0.50 -9.40
N LYS A 78 -12.96 -1.46 -8.65
CA LYS A 78 -12.70 -1.33 -7.21
C LYS A 78 -11.29 -0.82 -6.98
N VAL A 79 -11.18 0.38 -6.43
CA VAL A 79 -9.92 1.10 -6.26
C VAL A 79 -9.67 1.37 -4.79
N GLY A 80 -8.63 0.79 -4.23
CA GLY A 80 -8.17 1.10 -2.87
C GLY A 80 -7.38 2.40 -2.85
N LEU A 81 -7.59 3.23 -1.83
CA LEU A 81 -6.94 4.53 -1.69
C LEU A 81 -6.21 4.67 -0.37
N THR A 82 -4.98 5.21 -0.45
CA THR A 82 -4.22 5.73 0.69
C THR A 82 -3.53 7.03 0.26
N TRP A 83 -3.90 8.14 0.89
CA TRP A 83 -3.44 9.48 0.49
C TRP A 83 -2.52 10.14 1.51
N SER A 84 -2.39 9.56 2.70
CA SER A 84 -1.49 10.08 3.73
C SER A 84 -0.82 8.96 4.50
N GLY A 85 0.35 9.26 5.06
CA GLY A 85 1.05 8.39 5.99
C GLY A 85 0.65 8.65 7.43
N ASN A 86 1.36 8.01 8.36
CA ASN A 86 1.17 8.15 9.81
C ASN A 86 1.30 9.63 10.24
N LEU A 87 0.40 10.07 11.11
CA LEU A 87 0.32 11.43 11.66
C LEU A 87 1.62 11.95 12.32
N TYR A 88 2.45 11.07 12.85
CA TYR A 88 3.61 11.39 13.69
C TYR A 88 4.97 11.22 13.01
N GLY A 89 5.01 10.90 11.72
CA GLY A 89 6.26 10.71 10.98
C GLY A 89 6.89 12.04 10.54
N VAL A 90 8.21 12.19 10.70
CA VAL A 90 8.95 13.45 10.44
C VAL A 90 8.77 13.97 9.01
N ASN A 91 8.70 13.09 8.00
CA ASN A 91 8.59 13.48 6.58
C ASN A 91 7.15 13.31 6.03
N GLN A 92 6.17 13.08 6.88
CA GLN A 92 4.80 12.75 6.44
C GLN A 92 4.07 13.90 5.71
N PRO A 93 4.23 15.17 6.08
CA PRO A 93 3.56 16.26 5.37
C PRO A 93 3.93 16.28 3.87
N PHE A 94 5.18 16.01 3.52
CA PHE A 94 5.67 16.07 2.13
C PHE A 94 5.28 14.85 1.28
N ARG A 95 5.01 13.71 1.92
CA ARG A 95 4.57 12.47 1.25
C ARG A 95 3.05 12.30 1.22
N SER A 96 2.33 13.19 1.91
CA SER A 96 0.88 13.08 2.06
C SER A 96 0.17 14.09 1.17
N ILE A 97 -0.91 13.63 0.57
CA ILE A 97 -1.81 14.45 -0.25
C ILE A 97 -3.03 14.78 0.61
N GLU A 98 -3.52 15.99 0.58
CA GLU A 98 -4.83 16.30 1.13
C GLU A 98 -5.90 15.62 0.27
N ILE A 99 -6.85 14.91 0.90
CA ILE A 99 -7.86 14.13 0.17
C ILE A 99 -8.66 14.97 -0.83
N LYS A 100 -8.88 16.23 -0.55
CA LYS A 100 -9.56 17.18 -1.44
C LYS A 100 -8.84 17.35 -2.78
N LYS A 101 -7.52 17.26 -2.82
CA LYS A 101 -6.74 17.30 -4.09
C LYS A 101 -7.03 16.09 -4.99
N LEU A 102 -7.57 15.01 -4.45
CA LEU A 102 -7.97 13.81 -5.20
C LEU A 102 -9.39 13.92 -5.78
N GLU A 103 -10.12 15.01 -5.58
CA GLU A 103 -11.52 15.18 -5.99
C GLU A 103 -11.75 14.83 -7.47
N LYS A 104 -10.82 15.23 -8.34
CA LYS A 104 -10.87 14.89 -9.77
C LYS A 104 -10.82 13.36 -10.02
N ILE A 105 -10.00 12.62 -9.29
CA ILE A 105 -9.94 11.16 -9.36
C ILE A 105 -11.23 10.57 -8.80
N LEU A 106 -11.70 11.08 -7.66
CA LEU A 106 -12.92 10.62 -6.99
C LEU A 106 -14.20 10.90 -7.78
N SER A 107 -14.17 11.80 -8.78
CA SER A 107 -15.30 12.02 -9.69
C SER A 107 -15.51 10.90 -10.71
N LEU A 108 -14.55 10.02 -10.90
CA LEU A 108 -14.63 8.88 -11.81
C LEU A 108 -15.60 7.80 -11.30
N ASP A 109 -16.18 7.04 -12.22
CA ASP A 109 -17.13 5.96 -11.90
C ASP A 109 -16.43 4.68 -11.42
N CYS A 110 -15.89 4.76 -10.19
CA CYS A 110 -15.24 3.68 -9.48
C CYS A 110 -15.90 3.44 -8.13
N GLU A 111 -15.66 2.26 -7.56
CA GLU A 111 -15.87 1.98 -6.13
C GLU A 111 -14.56 2.27 -5.40
N PHE A 112 -14.50 3.41 -4.71
CA PHE A 112 -13.32 3.79 -3.94
C PHE A 112 -13.40 3.26 -2.52
N ILE A 113 -12.34 2.58 -2.05
CA ILE A 113 -12.24 1.98 -0.73
C ILE A 113 -11.07 2.62 0.04
N CYS A 114 -11.34 3.13 1.25
CA CYS A 114 -10.29 3.63 2.14
C CYS A 114 -9.48 2.45 2.70
N LEU A 115 -8.16 2.50 2.52
CA LEU A 115 -7.22 1.51 3.07
C LEU A 115 -6.38 2.05 4.23
N GLN A 116 -6.53 3.32 4.61
CA GLN A 116 -5.77 3.89 5.72
C GLN A 116 -6.61 3.96 7.01
N ASN A 117 -5.98 3.58 8.12
CA ASN A 117 -6.60 3.66 9.44
C ASN A 117 -6.44 5.06 10.04
N ASP A 118 -5.26 5.64 9.91
CA ASP A 118 -4.98 6.98 10.46
C ASP A 118 -5.48 8.07 9.51
N ILE A 119 -6.65 8.64 9.79
CA ILE A 119 -7.21 9.75 9.01
C ILE A 119 -6.84 11.07 9.69
N TRP A 120 -6.15 11.95 8.96
CA TRP A 120 -5.81 13.27 9.44
C TRP A 120 -7.05 14.12 9.68
N LEU A 121 -7.03 14.95 10.73
CA LEU A 121 -8.21 15.74 11.12
C LEU A 121 -8.74 16.60 9.96
N ARG A 122 -7.85 17.18 9.15
CA ARG A 122 -8.19 17.98 7.98
C ARG A 122 -9.00 17.22 6.93
N ASP A 123 -8.82 15.90 6.85
CA ASP A 123 -9.41 15.03 5.83
C ASP A 123 -10.71 14.37 6.30
N LYS A 124 -10.99 14.35 7.63
CA LYS A 124 -12.13 13.60 8.18
C LYS A 124 -13.49 14.07 7.65
N ASN A 125 -13.71 15.37 7.61
CA ASN A 125 -15.00 15.91 7.14
C ASN A 125 -15.21 15.59 5.66
N TYR A 126 -14.18 15.79 4.83
CA TYR A 126 -14.26 15.47 3.41
C TYR A 126 -14.49 13.97 3.19
N LEU A 127 -13.83 13.10 3.93
CA LEU A 127 -14.03 11.66 3.83
C LEU A 127 -15.47 11.26 4.14
N ASN A 128 -16.07 11.81 5.20
CA ASN A 128 -17.45 11.52 5.59
C ASN A 128 -18.48 11.94 4.53
N ASP A 129 -18.22 13.03 3.82
CA ASP A 129 -19.09 13.57 2.77
C ASP A 129 -18.78 12.99 1.39
N SER A 130 -17.71 12.19 1.27
CA SER A 130 -17.25 11.62 0.02
C SER A 130 -17.94 10.29 -0.31
N LYS A 131 -17.72 9.83 -1.55
CA LYS A 131 -18.16 8.50 -2.02
C LYS A 131 -17.18 7.38 -1.66
N ILE A 132 -16.17 7.65 -0.83
CA ILE A 132 -15.17 6.65 -0.44
C ILE A 132 -15.79 5.74 0.61
N ASN A 133 -15.80 4.45 0.32
CA ASN A 133 -16.25 3.43 1.26
C ASN A 133 -15.19 3.26 2.36
N ASN A 134 -15.48 3.77 3.55
CA ASN A 134 -14.61 3.63 4.71
C ASN A 134 -15.03 2.40 5.51
N LEU A 135 -14.19 1.37 5.48
CA LEU A 135 -14.44 0.07 6.13
C LEU A 135 -14.02 0.05 7.62
N GLY A 136 -13.61 1.19 8.17
CA GLY A 136 -13.13 1.33 9.55
C GLY A 136 -11.69 0.84 9.72
N ASP A 137 -11.25 0.81 10.99
CA ASP A 137 -9.90 0.38 11.34
C ASP A 137 -9.76 -1.14 11.22
N ASN A 138 -8.74 -1.56 10.49
CA ASN A 138 -8.47 -2.96 10.22
C ASN A 138 -6.98 -3.27 10.46
N ASN A 139 -6.67 -4.47 10.96
CA ASN A 139 -5.28 -4.93 11.01
C ASN A 139 -4.73 -5.24 9.60
N PHE A 140 -3.41 -5.46 9.49
CA PHE A 140 -2.79 -5.66 8.18
C PHE A 140 -3.22 -6.94 7.47
N LEU A 141 -3.64 -7.97 8.19
CA LEU A 141 -4.19 -9.19 7.59
C LEU A 141 -5.56 -8.94 6.95
N GLU A 142 -6.43 -8.20 7.64
CA GLU A 142 -7.74 -7.80 7.11
C GLU A 142 -7.57 -6.83 5.91
N ILE A 143 -6.65 -5.86 6.01
CA ILE A 143 -6.34 -4.96 4.88
C ILE A 143 -5.81 -5.75 3.68
N ALA A 144 -4.96 -6.76 3.88
CA ALA A 144 -4.49 -7.62 2.81
C ALA A 144 -5.65 -8.37 2.12
N ALA A 145 -6.60 -8.90 2.90
CA ALA A 145 -7.79 -9.54 2.36
C ALA A 145 -8.74 -8.56 1.63
N ILE A 146 -8.81 -7.31 2.07
CA ILE A 146 -9.50 -6.24 1.34
C ILE A 146 -8.82 -6.02 0.00
N ILE A 147 -7.48 -5.85 -0.01
CA ILE A 147 -6.68 -5.62 -1.21
C ILE A 147 -6.86 -6.76 -2.23
N GLU A 148 -6.97 -8.01 -1.79
CA GLU A 148 -7.23 -9.15 -2.69
C GLU A 148 -8.53 -8.99 -3.47
N ASN A 149 -9.52 -8.31 -2.94
CA ASN A 149 -10.80 -8.03 -3.59
C ASN A 149 -10.82 -6.78 -4.49
N LEU A 150 -9.70 -6.07 -4.60
CA LEU A 150 -9.59 -4.85 -5.41
C LEU A 150 -9.01 -5.11 -6.79
N ASP A 151 -9.33 -4.24 -7.73
CA ASP A 151 -8.76 -4.26 -9.08
C ASP A 151 -7.44 -3.44 -9.14
N LEU A 152 -7.34 -2.39 -8.32
CA LEU A 152 -6.22 -1.44 -8.29
C LEU A 152 -6.05 -0.87 -6.88
N VAL A 153 -4.82 -0.59 -6.48
CA VAL A 153 -4.51 0.23 -5.30
C VAL A 153 -3.76 1.49 -5.74
N ILE A 154 -4.21 2.65 -5.29
CA ILE A 154 -3.54 3.95 -5.47
C ILE A 154 -3.10 4.41 -4.09
N SER A 155 -1.80 4.55 -3.88
CA SER A 155 -1.25 4.84 -2.56
C SER A 155 -0.05 5.76 -2.63
N VAL A 156 0.03 6.74 -1.73
CA VAL A 156 1.30 7.41 -1.45
C VAL A 156 2.28 6.42 -0.83
N ASP A 157 3.57 6.79 -0.74
CA ASP A 157 4.63 5.92 -0.18
C ASP A 157 4.38 5.58 1.29
N THR A 158 3.66 4.49 1.51
CA THR A 158 3.25 3.98 2.83
C THR A 158 3.36 2.46 2.91
N SER A 159 3.11 1.89 4.09
CA SER A 159 3.01 0.44 4.28
C SER A 159 1.95 -0.23 3.40
N ILE A 160 0.89 0.48 3.01
CA ILE A 160 -0.15 -0.04 2.12
C ILE A 160 0.39 -0.23 0.70
N LEU A 161 1.20 0.70 0.19
CA LEU A 161 1.88 0.54 -1.09
C LEU A 161 2.73 -0.74 -1.11
N HIS A 162 3.52 -0.94 -0.06
CA HIS A 162 4.35 -2.14 0.05
C HIS A 162 3.51 -3.41 0.19
N LEU A 163 2.44 -3.38 0.99
CA LEU A 163 1.55 -4.54 1.17
C LEU A 163 0.88 -4.93 -0.14
N SER A 164 0.26 -3.99 -0.84
CA SER A 164 -0.44 -4.27 -2.10
C SER A 164 0.50 -4.78 -3.17
N SER A 165 1.69 -4.20 -3.28
CA SER A 165 2.72 -4.66 -4.22
C SER A 165 3.27 -6.05 -3.85
N SER A 166 3.39 -6.37 -2.56
CA SER A 166 3.81 -7.68 -2.07
C SER A 166 2.75 -8.79 -2.28
N LEU A 167 1.49 -8.41 -2.45
CA LEU A 167 0.38 -9.29 -2.86
C LEU A 167 0.28 -9.42 -4.39
N ASP A 168 1.23 -8.89 -5.15
CA ASP A 168 1.21 -8.82 -6.61
C ASP A 168 -0.05 -8.11 -7.19
N LYS A 169 -0.63 -7.18 -6.41
CA LYS A 169 -1.75 -6.35 -6.85
C LYS A 169 -1.24 -5.21 -7.74
N LEU A 170 -1.98 -4.87 -8.79
CA LEU A 170 -1.71 -3.65 -9.56
C LEU A 170 -1.74 -2.46 -8.60
N THR A 171 -0.61 -1.77 -8.47
CA THR A 171 -0.44 -0.69 -7.51
C THR A 171 0.13 0.54 -8.22
N TRP A 172 -0.52 1.68 -8.02
CA TRP A 172 -0.06 2.98 -8.47
C TRP A 172 0.50 3.74 -7.27
N GLY A 173 1.82 3.91 -7.27
CA GLY A 173 2.55 4.61 -6.22
C GLY A 173 2.63 6.10 -6.53
N LEU A 174 2.16 6.94 -5.60
CA LEU A 174 2.25 8.39 -5.69
C LEU A 174 3.43 8.86 -4.86
N PHE A 175 4.46 9.37 -5.53
CA PHE A 175 5.74 9.70 -4.92
C PHE A 175 5.98 11.19 -4.88
N SER A 176 6.45 11.67 -3.72
CA SER A 176 6.95 13.04 -3.58
C SER A 176 8.22 13.27 -4.40
N PHE A 177 8.55 14.53 -4.63
CA PHE A 177 9.78 14.92 -5.32
C PHE A 177 11.02 14.35 -4.64
N ASP A 178 11.06 14.42 -3.31
CA ASP A 178 12.12 13.85 -2.47
C ASP A 178 11.71 12.44 -2.00
N GLN A 179 11.89 11.48 -2.89
CA GLN A 179 11.65 10.06 -2.58
C GLN A 179 12.68 9.53 -1.60
N GLU A 180 12.30 8.55 -0.79
CA GLU A 180 13.27 7.80 0.01
C GLU A 180 14.31 7.10 -0.88
N TRP A 181 15.54 6.95 -0.33
CA TRP A 181 16.67 6.32 -1.03
C TRP A 181 16.36 4.94 -1.63
N ARG A 182 15.39 4.19 -1.07
CA ARG A 182 14.97 2.89 -1.58
C ARG A 182 14.40 2.95 -2.99
N TRP A 183 13.81 4.07 -3.38
CA TRP A 183 13.17 4.25 -4.67
C TRP A 183 14.14 4.77 -5.75
N TRP A 184 15.01 5.69 -5.40
CA TRP A 184 15.92 6.32 -6.40
C TRP A 184 17.26 5.64 -6.56
N LYS A 185 17.74 4.93 -5.53
CA LYS A 185 19.06 4.25 -5.59
C LYS A 185 19.07 3.12 -6.61
N TYR A 186 17.93 2.59 -6.94
CA TYR A 186 17.75 1.44 -7.79
C TYR A 186 16.84 1.79 -8.95
N ASN A 187 17.31 2.43 -9.99
CA ASN A 187 16.55 2.85 -11.19
C ASN A 187 15.57 1.83 -11.80
N ASP A 188 15.29 0.75 -11.09
CA ASP A 188 14.33 -0.30 -11.41
C ASP A 188 13.45 -0.50 -10.16
N PRO A 189 12.11 -0.52 -10.24
CA PRO A 189 11.23 -0.96 -9.15
C PRO A 189 11.49 -2.45 -8.88
N PHE A 190 12.66 -2.68 -8.32
CA PHE A 190 13.35 -3.96 -8.21
C PHE A 190 12.54 -5.02 -7.46
N PHE A 191 11.63 -4.56 -6.58
CA PHE A 191 10.90 -5.46 -5.70
C PHE A 191 9.50 -5.82 -6.20
N TYR A 192 8.88 -4.99 -7.04
CA TYR A 192 7.45 -5.13 -7.34
C TYR A 192 7.17 -5.10 -8.84
N LYS A 193 6.61 -6.21 -9.35
CA LYS A 193 6.33 -6.35 -10.80
C LYS A 193 5.21 -5.45 -11.31
N LYS A 194 4.20 -5.19 -10.46
CA LYS A 194 2.97 -4.48 -10.85
C LYS A 194 2.86 -3.09 -10.21
N LEU A 195 3.99 -2.52 -9.78
CA LEU A 195 4.05 -1.15 -9.31
C LEU A 195 4.27 -0.19 -10.47
N ILE A 196 3.39 0.79 -10.61
CA ILE A 196 3.54 1.92 -11.53
C ILE A 196 3.76 3.18 -10.70
N GLU A 197 4.81 3.93 -11.03
CA GLU A 197 5.18 5.13 -10.29
C GLU A 197 4.64 6.39 -10.95
N TYR A 198 4.03 7.25 -10.12
CA TYR A 198 3.63 8.62 -10.45
C TYR A 198 4.37 9.56 -9.50
N LYS A 199 5.36 10.28 -10.02
CA LYS A 199 6.27 11.11 -9.22
C LYS A 199 6.04 12.59 -9.47
N GLN A 200 6.19 13.40 -8.41
CA GLN A 200 6.24 14.85 -8.52
C GLN A 200 7.49 15.30 -9.30
N ASP A 201 7.30 16.26 -10.21
CA ASP A 201 8.40 16.92 -10.91
C ASP A 201 8.99 18.08 -10.10
N LYS A 202 8.19 18.63 -9.18
CA LYS A 202 8.55 19.74 -8.30
C LYS A 202 8.08 19.48 -6.89
N PHE A 203 8.82 19.99 -5.93
CA PHE A 203 8.48 19.87 -4.51
C PHE A 203 7.07 20.40 -4.22
N ASP A 204 6.29 19.59 -3.51
CA ASP A 204 4.90 19.85 -3.07
C ASP A 204 3.88 20.08 -4.21
N ASP A 205 4.24 19.76 -5.46
CA ASP A 205 3.34 19.84 -6.62
C ASP A 205 2.70 18.48 -6.92
N TRP A 206 1.51 18.26 -6.37
CA TRP A 206 0.73 17.06 -6.60
C TRP A 206 -0.20 17.14 -7.83
N ASP A 207 -0.37 18.31 -8.42
CA ASP A 207 -1.37 18.51 -9.48
C ASP A 207 -1.04 17.69 -10.74
N LEU A 208 0.23 17.63 -11.13
CA LEU A 208 0.67 16.83 -12.27
C LEU A 208 0.44 15.33 -11.99
N VAL A 209 0.78 14.86 -10.78
CA VAL A 209 0.59 13.46 -10.36
C VAL A 209 -0.89 13.10 -10.42
N VAL A 210 -1.75 13.90 -9.81
CA VAL A 210 -3.21 13.69 -9.79
C VAL A 210 -3.79 13.69 -11.21
N ASN A 211 -3.34 14.61 -12.09
CA ASN A 211 -3.80 14.69 -13.47
C ASN A 211 -3.40 13.44 -14.29
N ASN A 212 -2.18 12.93 -14.10
CA ASN A 212 -1.72 11.73 -14.80
C ASN A 212 -2.50 10.49 -14.33
N VAL A 213 -2.64 10.33 -13.02
CA VAL A 213 -3.47 9.26 -12.41
C VAL A 213 -4.91 9.32 -12.93
N PHE A 214 -5.52 10.51 -12.95
CA PHE A 214 -6.87 10.69 -13.48
C PHE A 214 -6.99 10.23 -14.94
N LYS A 215 -6.07 10.65 -15.80
CA LYS A 215 -6.07 10.29 -17.23
C LYS A 215 -5.98 8.77 -17.42
N ASP A 216 -5.08 8.13 -16.69
CA ASP A 216 -4.84 6.71 -16.87
C ASP A 216 -5.95 5.86 -16.23
N LEU A 217 -6.50 6.28 -15.09
CA LEU A 217 -7.66 5.61 -14.49
C LEU A 217 -8.90 5.72 -15.40
N LYS A 218 -9.12 6.89 -16.00
CA LYS A 218 -10.19 7.08 -16.97
C LYS A 218 -10.06 6.13 -18.16
N LYS A 219 -8.85 5.96 -18.72
CA LYS A 219 -8.62 4.99 -19.81
C LYS A 219 -8.99 3.56 -19.42
N ILE A 220 -8.64 3.13 -18.20
CA ILE A 220 -8.99 1.78 -17.71
C ILE A 220 -10.51 1.62 -17.65
N ILE A 221 -11.23 2.61 -17.13
CA ILE A 221 -12.70 2.59 -17.04
C ILE A 221 -13.32 2.52 -18.43
N ASP A 222 -12.87 3.38 -19.35
CA ASP A 222 -13.38 3.43 -20.70
C ASP A 222 -13.17 2.08 -21.43
N THR A 223 -11.99 1.49 -21.29
CA THR A 223 -11.69 0.15 -21.86
C THR A 223 -12.58 -0.94 -21.27
N LYS A 224 -12.80 -0.94 -19.94
CA LYS A 224 -13.66 -1.93 -19.27
C LYS A 224 -15.13 -1.83 -19.72
N ASN A 225 -15.60 -0.62 -20.06
CA ASN A 225 -16.96 -0.36 -20.52
C ASN A 225 -17.19 -0.76 -22.00
N HIS A 226 -16.13 -0.79 -22.82
CA HIS A 226 -16.19 -1.23 -24.21
C HIS A 226 -16.16 -2.75 -24.40
N ILE A 227 -15.79 -3.52 -23.35
CA ILE A 227 -15.70 -4.98 -23.39
C ILE A 227 -17.00 -5.65 -22.87
N LYS A 228 -17.90 -4.89 -22.28
CA LYS A 228 -19.24 -5.34 -21.86
C LYS A 228 -20.26 -5.16 -22.97
#